data_b00171e05f053faab9f83de0ba12e25b
#
_entry.id   b00171e05f053faab9f83de0ba12e25b
#
_cell.length_a   1.000
_cell.length_b   1.000
_cell.length_c   1.000
_cell.angle_alpha   90.00
_cell.angle_beta   90.00
_cell.angle_gamma   90.00
#
_symmetry.space_group_name_H-M   'P 1'
#
loop_
_entity.id
_entity.type
_entity.pdbx_description
1 polymer ?
#
loop_
_entity_poly.entity_id
_entity_poly.type
_entity_poly.pdbx_seq_one_letter_code
_entity_poly.pdbx_strand_id
1 'polypeptide(L)'
;MPLTDIARVTTAIATLTRQALARDNITADIDVTAAPPDDQTNGSPNVVSFYLFHITEDPFHKNLPPQRPVLSDTPVQFREMALVLNYVVTARNNSATVGGDRALVEQRLLGFVARALHDFPVITDETVVPAVPPSPPNPPVFETANMAGADNRIELALRPVSIEETVNFWTAEQDLVARLALFYEARVILLSTPPVTSTPGIVHSLGGFVSVAGQPFIESVRNLVGFVPPPGFAPPDPSSPFQFVSSSPARVSLFPAGAGAVPAAVPPDNNRLRIDGAELRGEQTYLALRGQAGAGADPPTERSFRVNLADANPGWAFDVRDTEITVSLRQAVTDDEGTALTLYPGLYSLRVITGRQINPPVSDRAFEQSSNELIFAVAPQVVAVAGLGGPAGARRFRLTLFGSYLRDDLDIQLSVGGRVLRRDPDTNTAGNYDFTPDTGQLDFTVDTTGRTSPLPVNLLINGAGSAPAWAVFP
;
A
#
# COMPACT_ATOMS: atom_id res chain seq x y z
N MET A 1 2.61 27.46 15.22
CA MET A 1 2.00 26.37 14.41
C MET A 1 1.67 25.20 15.32
N PRO A 2 0.48 24.56 15.22
CA PRO A 2 0.19 23.37 15.99
C PRO A 2 1.23 22.27 15.74
N LEU A 3 1.58 21.53 16.78
CA LEU A 3 2.58 20.47 16.70
C LEU A 3 2.00 19.27 15.96
N THR A 4 2.57 18.96 14.81
CA THR A 4 2.14 17.83 13.96
C THR A 4 3.22 16.76 13.84
N ASP A 5 4.41 17.00 14.41
CA ASP A 5 5.60 16.16 14.24
C ASP A 5 6.44 16.14 15.53
N ILE A 6 6.67 14.95 16.06
CA ILE A 6 7.45 14.70 17.27
C ILE A 6 8.93 15.12 17.08
N ALA A 7 9.47 15.02 15.87
CA ALA A 7 10.86 15.38 15.59
C ALA A 7 11.15 16.87 15.92
N ARG A 8 10.14 17.74 15.85
CA ARG A 8 10.29 19.15 16.22
C ARG A 8 10.60 19.33 17.70
N VAL A 9 10.06 18.50 18.55
CA VAL A 9 10.34 18.51 20.00
C VAL A 9 11.82 18.21 20.24
N THR A 10 12.34 17.15 19.61
CA THR A 10 13.76 16.80 19.69
C THR A 10 14.65 17.92 19.13
N THR A 11 14.23 18.54 18.02
CA THR A 11 14.93 19.71 17.43
C THR A 11 14.94 20.90 18.39
N ALA A 12 13.85 21.18 19.10
CA ALA A 12 13.78 22.25 20.09
C ALA A 12 14.74 22.00 21.25
N ILE A 13 14.75 20.80 21.80
CA ILE A 13 15.65 20.41 22.90
C ILE A 13 17.11 20.48 22.45
N ALA A 14 17.43 19.99 21.27
CA ALA A 14 18.79 20.08 20.71
C ALA A 14 19.22 21.52 20.46
N THR A 15 18.32 22.38 19.98
CA THR A 15 18.58 23.80 19.75
C THR A 15 18.84 24.54 21.06
N LEU A 16 17.98 24.33 22.08
CA LEU A 16 18.20 24.85 23.42
C LEU A 16 19.59 24.47 23.95
N THR A 17 19.94 23.21 23.84
CA THR A 17 21.22 22.69 24.30
C THR A 17 22.40 23.34 23.58
N ARG A 18 22.35 23.46 22.24
CA ARG A 18 23.40 24.12 21.45
C ARG A 18 23.58 25.59 21.88
N GLN A 19 22.47 26.32 22.03
CA GLN A 19 22.51 27.71 22.46
C GLN A 19 23.06 27.85 23.89
N ALA A 20 22.70 26.95 24.80
CA ALA A 20 23.20 26.98 26.18
C ALA A 20 24.70 26.62 26.28
N LEU A 21 25.15 25.65 25.51
CA LEU A 21 26.59 25.30 25.43
C LEU A 21 27.41 26.46 24.87
N ALA A 22 26.89 27.16 23.84
CA ALA A 22 27.52 28.36 23.29
C ALA A 22 27.57 29.51 24.30
N ARG A 23 26.48 29.72 25.09
CA ARG A 23 26.44 30.71 26.17
C ARG A 23 27.56 30.45 27.22
N ASP A 24 27.79 29.19 27.53
CA ASP A 24 28.78 28.84 28.53
C ASP A 24 30.23 28.79 28.01
N ASN A 25 30.42 29.30 26.80
CA ASN A 25 31.71 29.42 26.10
C ASN A 25 32.39 28.04 25.87
N ILE A 26 31.58 27.00 25.78
CA ILE A 26 32.01 25.64 25.43
C ILE A 26 32.03 25.53 23.94
N THR A 27 33.09 26.09 23.34
CA THR A 27 33.27 26.23 21.88
C THR A 27 33.99 25.02 21.26
N ALA A 28 34.24 23.95 22.01
CA ALA A 28 34.76 22.73 21.42
C ALA A 28 33.73 22.23 20.42
N ASP A 29 34.17 21.79 19.21
CA ASP A 29 33.32 21.23 18.19
C ASP A 29 32.37 20.15 18.76
N ILE A 30 31.20 20.60 19.23
CA ILE A 30 30.18 19.76 19.81
C ILE A 30 29.04 19.64 18.83
N ASP A 31 28.78 18.41 18.38
CA ASP A 31 27.57 18.10 17.64
C ASP A 31 26.47 17.63 18.59
N VAL A 32 25.27 18.20 18.46
CA VAL A 32 24.09 17.81 19.23
C VAL A 32 23.12 17.13 18.27
N THR A 33 22.93 15.83 18.43
CA THR A 33 22.19 14.98 17.51
C THR A 33 21.03 14.26 18.18
N ALA A 34 20.10 13.72 17.39
CA ALA A 34 19.05 12.81 17.81
C ALA A 34 19.37 11.34 17.52
N ALA A 35 20.54 11.06 16.98
CA ALA A 35 20.97 9.73 16.60
C ALA A 35 21.15 8.80 17.83
N PRO A 36 21.10 7.47 17.64
CA PRO A 36 21.44 6.52 18.69
C PRO A 36 22.81 6.79 19.30
N PRO A 37 23.06 6.41 20.58
CA PRO A 37 24.30 6.75 21.30
C PRO A 37 25.61 6.28 20.64
N ASP A 38 25.57 5.23 19.82
CA ASP A 38 26.74 4.66 19.15
C ASP A 38 26.88 5.04 17.67
N ASP A 39 25.91 5.78 17.13
CA ASP A 39 25.99 6.23 15.75
C ASP A 39 27.15 7.26 15.59
N GLN A 40 28.01 7.00 14.60
CA GLN A 40 29.17 7.84 14.30
C GLN A 40 28.73 8.96 13.36
N THR A 41 28.16 10.01 13.91
CA THR A 41 27.78 11.19 13.12
C THR A 41 28.97 12.12 12.90
N ASN A 42 29.18 12.50 11.67
CA ASN A 42 29.87 13.69 11.13
C ASN A 42 31.31 14.01 11.58
N GLY A 43 32.05 13.09 12.21
CA GLY A 43 33.46 13.32 12.52
C GLY A 43 33.74 14.40 13.59
N SER A 44 32.71 14.94 14.25
CA SER A 44 32.89 15.88 15.36
C SER A 44 33.59 15.20 16.56
N PRO A 45 34.57 15.86 17.19
CA PRO A 45 35.29 15.27 18.32
C PRO A 45 34.41 15.04 19.53
N ASN A 46 33.36 15.84 19.71
CA ASN A 46 32.41 15.72 20.81
C ASN A 46 30.98 15.63 20.28
N VAL A 47 30.24 14.66 20.73
CA VAL A 47 28.85 14.42 20.35
C VAL A 47 27.98 14.31 21.59
N VAL A 48 26.86 15.04 21.61
CA VAL A 48 25.78 14.89 22.59
C VAL A 48 24.57 14.33 21.86
N SER A 49 24.12 13.18 22.26
CA SER A 49 22.96 12.50 21.67
C SER A 49 21.73 12.63 22.57
N PHE A 50 20.61 13.04 21.98
CA PHE A 50 19.27 13.01 22.56
C PHE A 50 18.46 11.89 21.86
N TYR A 51 18.65 10.67 22.26
CA TYR A 51 17.98 9.51 21.67
C TYR A 51 16.61 9.31 22.29
N LEU A 52 15.55 9.45 21.47
CA LEU A 52 14.18 9.15 21.88
C LEU A 52 13.98 7.63 21.83
N PHE A 53 13.92 6.99 22.98
CA PHE A 53 13.85 5.53 23.08
C PHE A 53 12.46 5.00 23.42
N HIS A 54 11.57 5.86 23.98
CA HIS A 54 10.23 5.41 24.35
C HIS A 54 9.22 6.56 24.32
N ILE A 55 8.00 6.25 23.87
CA ILE A 55 6.89 7.19 23.79
C ILE A 55 5.70 6.58 24.51
N THR A 56 5.10 7.34 25.42
CA THR A 56 3.87 6.94 26.13
C THR A 56 2.79 7.99 25.97
N GLU A 57 1.52 7.56 25.99
CA GLU A 57 0.39 8.48 26.08
C GLU A 57 0.25 9.00 27.52
N ASP A 58 0.01 10.31 27.70
CA ASP A 58 -0.21 10.85 29.03
C ASP A 58 -1.60 10.44 29.54
N PRO A 59 -1.65 9.66 30.64
CA PRO A 59 -2.93 9.16 31.17
C PRO A 59 -3.85 10.25 31.72
N PHE A 60 -3.29 11.39 32.14
CA PHE A 60 -4.07 12.48 32.72
C PHE A 60 -4.82 13.26 31.67
N HIS A 61 -4.22 13.50 30.51
CA HIS A 61 -4.83 14.23 29.39
C HIS A 61 -5.76 13.35 28.54
N LYS A 62 -5.59 12.04 28.59
CA LYS A 62 -6.45 11.09 27.85
C LYS A 62 -7.92 11.22 28.18
N ASN A 63 -8.27 11.54 29.43
CA ASN A 63 -9.64 11.58 29.94
C ASN A 63 -10.22 12.99 30.04
N LEU A 64 -9.50 14.02 29.63
CA LEU A 64 -10.05 15.37 29.60
C LEU A 64 -11.19 15.45 28.57
N PRO A 65 -12.32 16.10 28.92
CA PRO A 65 -13.39 16.30 27.95
C PRO A 65 -12.85 17.13 26.78
N PRO A 66 -13.29 16.87 25.54
CA PRO A 66 -12.89 17.67 24.40
C PRO A 66 -13.29 19.13 24.63
N GLN A 67 -12.37 20.06 24.42
CA GLN A 67 -12.68 21.49 24.45
C GLN A 67 -13.66 21.78 23.31
N ARG A 68 -14.91 22.04 23.63
CA ARG A 68 -15.92 22.45 22.65
C ARG A 68 -15.65 23.90 22.26
N PRO A 69 -15.32 24.20 21.02
CA PRO A 69 -15.44 25.58 20.55
C PRO A 69 -16.94 25.95 20.61
N VAL A 70 -17.23 27.08 21.21
CA VAL A 70 -18.60 27.53 21.52
C VAL A 70 -19.45 27.77 20.26
N LEU A 71 -18.89 27.72 19.07
CA LEU A 71 -19.52 28.02 17.79
C LEU A 71 -18.93 27.19 16.62
N SER A 72 -18.67 25.91 16.81
CA SER A 72 -18.18 25.06 15.70
C SER A 72 -19.30 24.18 15.17
N ASP A 73 -19.68 24.39 13.92
CA ASP A 73 -20.61 23.56 13.15
C ASP A 73 -20.00 22.19 12.73
N THR A 74 -18.81 21.87 13.22
CA THR A 74 -18.15 20.59 12.89
C THR A 74 -18.62 19.48 13.82
N PRO A 75 -19.28 18.43 13.30
CA PRO A 75 -19.82 17.34 14.11
C PRO A 75 -18.74 16.42 14.68
N VAL A 76 -17.52 16.46 14.17
CA VAL A 76 -16.41 15.61 14.61
C VAL A 76 -15.30 16.50 15.18
N GLN A 77 -15.07 16.39 16.49
CA GLN A 77 -13.92 17.03 17.13
C GLN A 77 -12.77 16.03 17.18
N PHE A 78 -11.71 16.35 16.49
CA PHE A 78 -10.44 15.61 16.64
C PHE A 78 -9.81 16.02 17.96
N ARG A 79 -9.40 15.05 18.75
CA ARG A 79 -8.74 15.26 20.01
C ARG A 79 -7.23 15.29 19.80
N GLU A 80 -6.58 16.26 20.43
CA GLU A 80 -5.12 16.27 20.48
C GLU A 80 -4.62 15.04 21.26
N MET A 81 -3.57 14.41 20.76
CA MET A 81 -2.93 13.30 21.43
C MET A 81 -1.86 13.84 22.37
N ALA A 82 -2.02 13.60 23.65
CA ALA A 82 -1.05 13.99 24.68
C ALA A 82 0.01 12.88 24.86
N LEU A 83 1.26 13.22 24.65
CA LEU A 83 2.39 12.30 24.69
C LEU A 83 3.41 12.69 25.75
N VAL A 84 4.08 11.69 26.30
CA VAL A 84 5.30 11.81 27.08
C VAL A 84 6.43 11.15 26.30
N LEU A 85 7.47 11.91 25.98
CA LEU A 85 8.63 11.46 25.23
C LEU A 85 9.79 11.18 26.18
N ASN A 86 10.31 9.96 26.15
CA ASN A 86 11.42 9.54 27.01
C ASN A 86 12.73 9.52 26.23
N TYR A 87 13.68 10.32 26.70
CA TYR A 87 14.98 10.48 26.07
C TYR A 87 16.08 9.87 26.95
N VAL A 88 17.03 9.23 26.29
CA VAL A 88 18.35 8.95 26.88
C VAL A 88 19.34 9.96 26.31
N VAL A 89 20.04 10.66 27.19
CA VAL A 89 21.02 11.66 26.82
C VAL A 89 22.42 11.15 27.16
N THR A 90 23.26 11.09 26.15
CA THR A 90 24.64 10.60 26.30
C THR A 90 25.61 11.63 25.72
N ALA A 91 26.83 11.62 26.23
CA ALA A 91 27.93 12.38 25.63
C ALA A 91 29.04 11.43 25.20
N ARG A 92 29.66 11.74 24.06
CA ARG A 92 30.76 10.97 23.51
C ARG A 92 31.89 11.88 23.09
N ASN A 93 33.11 11.52 23.44
CA ASN A 93 34.31 12.15 22.92
C ASN A 93 35.00 11.19 21.93
N ASN A 94 35.14 11.60 20.68
CA ASN A 94 35.77 10.84 19.59
C ASN A 94 37.23 11.25 19.36
N SER A 95 37.79 12.17 20.20
CA SER A 95 39.18 12.58 20.04
C SER A 95 40.15 11.43 20.39
N ALA A 96 41.32 11.46 19.75
CA ALA A 96 42.34 10.43 19.92
C ALA A 96 43.01 10.40 21.32
N THR A 97 42.54 11.19 22.27
CA THR A 97 43.00 11.22 23.66
C THR A 97 42.65 9.92 24.37
N VAL A 98 43.67 9.30 24.96
CA VAL A 98 43.58 7.95 25.51
C VAL A 98 43.07 7.96 26.95
N GLY A 99 42.14 7.09 27.31
CA GLY A 99 41.91 6.66 28.69
C GLY A 99 41.04 7.60 29.54
N GLY A 100 41.52 7.92 30.76
CA GLY A 100 40.77 8.65 31.78
C GLY A 100 40.33 10.06 31.39
N ASP A 101 41.07 10.78 30.54
CA ASP A 101 40.75 12.10 30.10
C ASP A 101 39.47 12.12 29.24
N ARG A 102 39.23 11.08 28.44
CA ARG A 102 38.03 10.93 27.65
C ARG A 102 36.79 10.84 28.52
N ALA A 103 36.79 10.01 29.53
CA ALA A 103 35.66 9.85 30.43
C ALA A 103 35.37 11.14 31.23
N LEU A 104 36.38 11.92 31.61
CA LEU A 104 36.21 13.20 32.27
C LEU A 104 35.59 14.24 31.36
N VAL A 105 35.95 14.26 30.04
CA VAL A 105 35.32 15.14 29.05
C VAL A 105 33.84 14.77 28.87
N GLU A 106 33.52 13.49 28.74
CA GLU A 106 32.15 13.02 28.62
C GLU A 106 31.31 13.39 29.85
N GLN A 107 31.81 13.19 31.05
CA GLN A 107 31.17 13.60 32.31
C GLN A 107 30.95 15.13 32.38
N ARG A 108 31.92 15.92 31.95
CA ARG A 108 31.84 17.38 31.94
C ARG A 108 30.76 17.83 30.97
N LEU A 109 30.71 17.23 29.75
CA LEU A 109 29.68 17.54 28.73
C LEU A 109 28.27 17.23 29.23
N LEU A 110 28.09 16.04 29.87
CA LEU A 110 26.81 15.67 30.46
C LEU A 110 26.42 16.63 31.60
N GLY A 111 27.38 17.05 32.41
CA GLY A 111 27.15 18.04 33.47
C GLY A 111 26.65 19.38 32.94
N PHE A 112 27.23 19.86 31.84
CA PHE A 112 26.78 21.09 31.18
C PHE A 112 25.40 20.94 30.56
N VAL A 113 25.10 19.81 29.89
CA VAL A 113 23.79 19.51 29.37
C VAL A 113 22.73 19.44 30.46
N ALA A 114 23.03 18.73 31.55
CA ALA A 114 22.13 18.64 32.72
C ALA A 114 21.81 20.03 33.29
N ARG A 115 22.82 20.90 33.43
CA ARG A 115 22.62 22.29 33.87
C ARG A 115 21.77 23.10 32.87
N ALA A 116 22.06 22.98 31.59
CA ALA A 116 21.30 23.66 30.54
C ALA A 116 19.80 23.30 30.57
N LEU A 117 19.48 22.02 30.70
CA LEU A 117 18.10 21.55 30.77
C LEU A 117 17.45 21.88 32.14
N HIS A 118 18.23 22.00 33.19
CA HIS A 118 17.75 22.44 34.50
C HIS A 118 17.47 23.95 34.52
N ASP A 119 18.30 24.77 33.86
CA ASP A 119 18.10 26.21 33.73
C ASP A 119 16.81 26.56 32.94
N PHE A 120 16.43 25.70 32.02
CA PHE A 120 15.25 25.85 31.15
C PHE A 120 14.31 24.63 31.21
N PRO A 121 13.69 24.38 32.38
CA PRO A 121 12.84 23.21 32.58
C PRO A 121 11.52 23.28 31.79
N VAL A 122 11.15 24.47 31.32
CA VAL A 122 9.97 24.71 30.50
C VAL A 122 10.38 25.52 29.27
N ILE A 123 10.08 24.98 28.10
CA ILE A 123 10.34 25.66 26.82
C ILE A 123 8.99 26.14 26.27
N THR A 124 8.92 27.43 25.94
CA THR A 124 7.74 28.11 25.38
C THR A 124 8.15 28.96 24.17
N ASP A 125 7.18 29.58 23.52
CA ASP A 125 7.42 30.55 22.43
C ASP A 125 8.34 31.71 22.83
N GLU A 126 8.38 32.09 24.10
CA GLU A 126 9.22 33.18 24.63
C GLU A 126 10.61 32.71 25.08
N THR A 127 10.89 31.42 25.03
CA THR A 127 12.18 30.91 25.54
C THR A 127 13.32 31.29 24.63
N VAL A 128 14.20 32.16 25.12
CA VAL A 128 15.42 32.62 24.48
C VAL A 128 16.59 32.34 25.39
N VAL A 129 17.62 31.67 24.89
CA VAL A 129 18.89 31.53 25.61
C VAL A 129 19.75 32.77 25.35
N PRO A 130 20.15 33.49 26.38
CA PRO A 130 21.00 34.68 26.20
C PRO A 130 22.31 34.36 25.47
N ALA A 131 22.63 35.11 24.43
CA ALA A 131 23.92 34.99 23.79
C ALA A 131 25.00 35.79 24.54
N VAL A 132 26.25 35.36 24.46
CA VAL A 132 27.39 36.11 25.06
C VAL A 132 27.90 37.13 24.03
N PRO A 133 27.98 38.41 24.37
CA PRO A 133 28.57 39.41 23.49
C PRO A 133 30.03 39.04 23.11
N PRO A 134 30.46 39.27 21.85
CA PRO A 134 29.84 40.12 20.81
C PRO A 134 28.87 39.34 19.86
N SER A 135 28.46 38.11 20.18
CA SER A 135 27.54 37.33 19.34
C SER A 135 26.16 38.01 19.22
N PRO A 136 25.48 37.87 18.08
CA PRO A 136 24.12 38.37 17.94
C PRO A 136 23.18 37.60 18.89
N PRO A 137 22.03 38.20 19.27
CA PRO A 137 21.04 37.51 20.11
C PRO A 137 20.55 36.23 19.45
N ASN A 138 20.39 35.16 20.23
CA ASN A 138 19.82 33.91 19.74
C ASN A 138 18.34 34.10 19.38
N PRO A 139 17.87 33.48 18.30
CA PRO A 139 16.44 33.41 18.03
C PRO A 139 15.74 32.55 19.10
N PRO A 140 14.43 32.75 19.31
CA PRO A 140 13.63 31.87 20.17
C PRO A 140 13.77 30.41 19.77
N VAL A 141 13.80 29.52 20.76
CA VAL A 141 14.03 28.08 20.54
C VAL A 141 12.98 27.47 19.61
N PHE A 142 11.72 27.85 19.80
CA PHE A 142 10.61 27.32 18.99
C PHE A 142 10.56 27.90 17.58
N GLU A 143 11.10 29.08 17.34
CA GLU A 143 11.22 29.62 15.98
C GLU A 143 12.15 28.75 15.13
N THR A 144 13.31 28.36 15.67
CA THR A 144 14.26 27.47 14.99
C THR A 144 13.68 26.07 14.78
N ALA A 145 12.81 25.58 15.67
CA ALA A 145 12.15 24.27 15.58
C ALA A 145 10.85 24.29 14.77
N ASN A 146 10.45 25.42 14.19
CA ASN A 146 9.17 25.63 13.50
C ASN A 146 7.94 25.27 14.36
N MET A 147 8.00 25.59 15.64
CA MET A 147 6.94 25.35 16.62
C MET A 147 6.28 26.62 17.15
N ALA A 148 6.81 27.81 16.82
CA ALA A 148 6.33 29.08 17.32
C ALA A 148 4.89 29.41 16.91
N GLY A 149 4.16 30.13 17.78
CA GLY A 149 2.84 30.71 17.49
C GLY A 149 1.66 29.75 17.68
N ALA A 150 1.76 28.79 18.58
CA ALA A 150 0.63 27.86 18.89
C ALA A 150 0.54 27.51 20.38
N ASP A 151 1.05 28.39 21.26
CA ASP A 151 1.12 28.14 22.72
C ASP A 151 1.72 26.77 23.07
N ASN A 152 2.64 26.27 22.25
CA ASN A 152 3.34 25.03 22.50
C ASN A 152 4.14 25.14 23.79
N ARG A 153 4.10 24.11 24.60
CA ARG A 153 4.84 24.05 25.85
C ARG A 153 5.50 22.67 25.99
N ILE A 154 6.80 22.65 26.25
CA ILE A 154 7.54 21.44 26.54
C ILE A 154 8.06 21.53 27.97
N GLU A 155 7.71 20.60 28.82
CA GLU A 155 8.25 20.47 30.18
C GLU A 155 9.30 19.38 30.20
N LEU A 156 10.50 19.72 30.62
CA LEU A 156 11.62 18.80 30.73
C LEU A 156 11.85 18.41 32.19
N ALA A 157 11.81 17.14 32.47
CA ALA A 157 12.09 16.60 33.78
C ALA A 157 13.17 15.53 33.72
N LEU A 158 14.16 15.62 34.61
CA LEU A 158 15.12 14.54 34.83
C LEU A 158 14.39 13.38 35.52
N ARG A 159 14.34 12.22 34.85
CA ARG A 159 13.70 11.03 35.38
C ARG A 159 14.62 10.31 36.33
N PRO A 160 14.20 10.06 37.58
CA PRO A 160 14.94 9.19 38.47
C PRO A 160 14.80 7.74 37.97
N VAL A 161 15.90 7.18 37.49
CA VAL A 161 15.97 5.81 36.97
C VAL A 161 16.83 5.00 37.93
N SER A 162 16.42 3.78 38.29
CA SER A 162 17.20 2.88 39.08
C SER A 162 18.42 2.36 38.32
N ILE A 163 19.43 1.90 39.07
CA ILE A 163 20.62 1.29 38.45
C ILE A 163 20.21 0.06 37.63
N GLU A 164 19.23 -0.71 38.09
CA GLU A 164 18.74 -1.89 37.42
C GLU A 164 18.04 -1.53 36.08
N GLU A 165 17.20 -0.49 36.05
CA GLU A 165 16.60 0.00 34.82
C GLU A 165 17.66 0.47 33.82
N THR A 166 18.69 1.16 34.31
CA THR A 166 19.80 1.63 33.46
C THR A 166 20.55 0.45 32.85
N VAL A 167 20.89 -0.58 33.67
CA VAL A 167 21.56 -1.79 33.17
C VAL A 167 20.67 -2.54 32.19
N ASN A 168 19.37 -2.69 32.46
CA ASN A 168 18.43 -3.34 31.59
C ASN A 168 18.28 -2.62 30.23
N PHE A 169 18.29 -1.29 30.23
CA PHE A 169 18.29 -0.51 28.98
C PHE A 169 19.49 -0.86 28.10
N TRP A 170 20.72 -0.83 28.67
CA TRP A 170 21.93 -1.11 27.90
C TRP A 170 22.07 -2.58 27.49
N THR A 171 21.50 -3.52 28.25
CA THR A 171 21.53 -4.95 27.91
C THR A 171 20.47 -5.35 26.88
N ALA A 172 19.35 -4.64 26.81
CA ALA A 172 18.31 -4.90 25.82
C ALA A 172 18.75 -4.50 24.40
N GLU A 173 19.56 -3.47 24.29
CA GLU A 173 20.13 -2.96 23.04
C GLU A 173 21.51 -3.60 22.81
N GLN A 174 21.53 -4.81 22.27
CA GLN A 174 22.75 -5.66 22.15
C GLN A 174 23.92 -4.99 21.42
N ASP A 175 23.66 -3.98 20.59
CA ASP A 175 24.68 -3.27 19.80
C ASP A 175 25.18 -1.98 20.49
N LEU A 176 24.60 -1.57 21.62
CA LEU A 176 24.99 -0.36 22.33
C LEU A 176 26.00 -0.65 23.46
N VAL A 177 27.10 0.09 23.46
CA VAL A 177 28.06 0.07 24.58
C VAL A 177 27.51 0.85 25.76
N ALA A 178 27.47 0.24 26.94
CA ALA A 178 27.03 0.90 28.18
C ALA A 178 27.83 2.19 28.44
N ARG A 179 27.12 3.32 28.60
CA ARG A 179 27.69 4.65 28.80
C ARG A 179 27.03 5.36 29.97
N LEU A 180 27.70 6.38 30.48
CA LEU A 180 27.05 7.32 31.37
C LEU A 180 25.94 8.05 30.63
N ALA A 181 24.73 8.03 31.19
CA ALA A 181 23.55 8.58 30.58
C ALA A 181 22.67 9.33 31.57
N LEU A 182 21.92 10.30 31.09
CA LEU A 182 20.84 10.96 31.79
C LEU A 182 19.52 10.58 31.12
N PHE A 183 18.50 10.33 31.91
CA PHE A 183 17.15 10.02 31.41
C PHE A 183 16.24 11.23 31.60
N TYR A 184 15.68 11.75 30.54
CA TYR A 184 14.79 12.90 30.57
C TYR A 184 13.41 12.54 30.01
N GLU A 185 12.41 13.14 30.60
CA GLU A 185 11.05 13.14 30.06
C GLU A 185 10.72 14.54 29.52
N ALA A 186 10.22 14.59 28.28
CA ALA A 186 9.57 15.77 27.76
C ALA A 186 8.05 15.54 27.88
N ARG A 187 7.41 16.29 28.78
CA ARG A 187 6.01 16.08 29.14
C ARG A 187 5.09 17.03 28.44
N VAL A 188 3.95 16.54 28.28
CA VAL A 188 2.72 16.92 27.64
C VAL A 188 2.96 17.54 26.29
N ILE A 189 3.36 16.68 25.38
CA ILE A 189 3.48 17.02 23.97
C ILE A 189 2.11 16.79 23.34
N LEU A 190 1.42 17.85 22.97
CA LEU A 190 0.11 17.81 22.33
C LEU A 190 0.27 17.75 20.82
N LEU A 191 0.05 16.55 20.23
CA LEU A 191 -0.02 16.40 18.79
C LEU A 191 -1.41 16.79 18.31
N SER A 192 -1.48 17.89 17.56
CA SER A 192 -2.70 18.34 16.95
C SER A 192 -2.95 17.68 15.62
N THR A 193 -4.18 17.32 15.38
CA THR A 193 -4.68 16.87 14.08
C THR A 193 -4.85 18.08 13.16
N PRO A 194 -4.50 17.96 11.86
CA PRO A 194 -4.77 19.05 10.92
C PRO A 194 -6.26 19.38 10.92
N PRO A 195 -6.64 20.66 10.86
CA PRO A 195 -8.04 21.05 10.84
C PRO A 195 -8.73 20.42 9.64
N VAL A 196 -9.95 19.94 9.84
CA VAL A 196 -10.78 19.41 8.75
C VAL A 196 -11.02 20.56 7.76
N THR A 197 -10.51 20.42 6.55
CA THR A 197 -10.60 21.43 5.49
C THR A 197 -11.98 21.48 4.82
N SER A 198 -12.85 20.50 5.07
CA SER A 198 -14.22 20.49 4.58
C SER A 198 -15.19 20.41 5.75
N THR A 199 -15.95 21.45 5.97
CA THR A 199 -17.15 21.39 6.83
C THR A 199 -18.23 20.64 6.05
N PRO A 200 -18.87 19.60 6.63
CA PRO A 200 -20.08 19.07 6.03
C PRO A 200 -21.09 20.20 5.90
N GLY A 201 -21.70 20.33 4.72
CA GLY A 201 -22.71 21.35 4.48
C GLY A 201 -23.87 21.20 5.48
N ILE A 202 -24.53 22.33 5.79
CA ILE A 202 -25.71 22.33 6.66
C ILE A 202 -26.75 21.39 6.03
N VAL A 203 -27.21 20.40 6.79
CA VAL A 203 -28.32 19.54 6.37
C VAL A 203 -29.60 20.38 6.45
N HIS A 204 -30.06 20.94 5.32
CA HIS A 204 -31.26 21.75 5.22
C HIS A 204 -32.54 20.94 5.29
N SER A 205 -32.49 19.65 4.95
CA SER A 205 -33.66 18.77 5.06
C SER A 205 -33.22 17.33 5.29
N LEU A 206 -33.88 16.62 6.16
CA LEU A 206 -33.72 15.18 6.38
C LEU A 206 -34.99 14.52 5.84
N GLY A 207 -34.87 13.86 4.68
CA GLY A 207 -35.94 13.05 4.11
C GLY A 207 -35.77 11.60 4.50
N GLY A 208 -36.70 11.00 5.17
CA GLY A 208 -36.77 9.55 5.36
C GLY A 208 -37.49 8.93 4.17
N PHE A 209 -36.78 8.17 3.35
CA PHE A 209 -37.36 7.40 2.25
C PHE A 209 -37.47 5.95 2.68
N VAL A 210 -38.68 5.41 2.71
CA VAL A 210 -38.91 3.98 2.89
C VAL A 210 -39.08 3.37 1.49
N SER A 211 -38.09 2.66 1.03
CA SER A 211 -38.17 1.88 -0.20
C SER A 211 -38.50 0.44 0.16
N VAL A 212 -39.53 -0.14 -0.50
CA VAL A 212 -39.90 -1.55 -0.41
C VAL A 212 -38.97 -2.43 -1.28
N ALA A 213 -38.00 -1.84 -1.98
CA ALA A 213 -37.06 -2.57 -2.80
C ALA A 213 -36.00 -3.27 -1.92
N GLY A 214 -35.79 -4.54 -2.17
CA GLY A 214 -34.73 -5.30 -1.54
C GLY A 214 -33.34 -4.75 -1.87
N GLN A 215 -32.38 -5.02 -1.05
CA GLN A 215 -30.96 -4.74 -1.33
C GLN A 215 -30.46 -5.72 -2.38
N PRO A 216 -29.68 -5.29 -3.39
CA PRO A 216 -29.08 -6.22 -4.35
C PRO A 216 -28.21 -7.24 -3.60
N PHE A 217 -28.32 -8.49 -3.99
CA PHE A 217 -27.58 -9.59 -3.39
C PHE A 217 -27.03 -10.52 -4.49
N ILE A 218 -25.73 -10.81 -4.45
CA ILE A 218 -25.09 -11.75 -5.34
C ILE A 218 -24.98 -13.10 -4.63
N GLU A 219 -25.61 -14.13 -5.21
CA GLU A 219 -25.55 -15.49 -4.73
C GLU A 219 -24.28 -16.20 -5.21
N SER A 220 -24.00 -16.07 -6.51
CA SER A 220 -22.84 -16.72 -7.11
C SER A 220 -22.32 -15.97 -8.34
N VAL A 221 -21.01 -16.17 -8.58
CA VAL A 221 -20.31 -15.70 -9.78
C VAL A 221 -19.72 -16.92 -10.46
N ARG A 222 -20.14 -17.18 -11.69
CA ARG A 222 -19.77 -18.40 -12.43
C ARG A 222 -19.56 -18.12 -13.93
N ASN A 223 -18.88 -19.07 -14.58
CA ASN A 223 -18.74 -19.09 -16.04
C ASN A 223 -18.55 -20.52 -16.55
N LEU A 224 -18.60 -20.70 -17.85
CA LEU A 224 -18.20 -21.91 -18.54
C LEU A 224 -16.80 -21.70 -19.11
N VAL A 225 -15.85 -22.49 -18.63
CA VAL A 225 -14.47 -22.51 -19.14
C VAL A 225 -14.38 -23.55 -20.24
N GLY A 226 -14.24 -23.11 -21.48
CA GLY A 226 -14.00 -23.97 -22.62
C GLY A 226 -12.50 -24.15 -22.87
N PHE A 227 -12.09 -25.33 -23.31
CA PHE A 227 -10.72 -25.61 -23.72
C PHE A 227 -10.71 -26.73 -24.75
N VAL A 228 -9.65 -26.80 -25.56
CA VAL A 228 -9.43 -27.89 -26.50
C VAL A 228 -8.93 -29.11 -25.71
N PRO A 229 -9.60 -30.28 -25.77
CA PRO A 229 -9.11 -31.47 -25.09
C PRO A 229 -7.76 -31.93 -25.65
N PRO A 230 -6.96 -32.70 -24.88
CA PRO A 230 -5.69 -33.21 -25.37
C PRO A 230 -5.89 -34.18 -26.55
N PRO A 231 -4.90 -34.31 -27.45
CA PRO A 231 -4.97 -35.29 -28.55
C PRO A 231 -5.29 -36.69 -28.04
N GLY A 232 -6.21 -37.36 -28.74
CA GLY A 232 -6.70 -38.71 -28.35
C GLY A 232 -7.98 -38.71 -27.49
N PHE A 233 -8.44 -37.56 -27.05
CA PHE A 233 -9.73 -37.40 -26.35
C PHE A 233 -10.71 -36.65 -27.25
N ALA A 234 -11.85 -37.26 -27.51
CA ALA A 234 -12.92 -36.59 -28.23
C ALA A 234 -13.74 -35.71 -27.29
N PRO A 235 -14.15 -34.50 -27.70
CA PRO A 235 -15.07 -33.69 -26.92
C PRO A 235 -16.43 -34.39 -26.81
N PRO A 236 -17.19 -34.16 -25.72
CA PRO A 236 -18.51 -34.77 -25.53
C PRO A 236 -19.50 -34.46 -26.65
N ASP A 237 -19.41 -33.28 -27.21
CA ASP A 237 -20.17 -32.84 -28.37
C ASP A 237 -19.31 -32.87 -29.64
N PRO A 238 -19.58 -33.77 -30.60
CA PRO A 238 -18.79 -33.86 -31.83
C PRO A 238 -18.94 -32.65 -32.74
N SER A 239 -19.93 -31.78 -32.53
CA SER A 239 -20.10 -30.53 -33.27
C SER A 239 -19.22 -29.38 -32.75
N SER A 240 -18.61 -29.53 -31.55
CA SER A 240 -17.76 -28.53 -30.92
C SER A 240 -16.35 -29.07 -30.72
N PRO A 241 -15.29 -28.33 -31.09
CA PRO A 241 -13.92 -28.72 -30.78
C PRO A 241 -13.57 -28.54 -29.30
N PHE A 242 -14.49 -28.01 -28.47
CA PHE A 242 -14.23 -27.60 -27.11
C PHE A 242 -14.93 -28.51 -26.09
N GLN A 243 -14.25 -28.74 -24.99
CA GLN A 243 -14.83 -29.24 -23.76
C GLN A 243 -15.11 -28.08 -22.81
N PHE A 244 -16.25 -28.09 -22.14
CA PHE A 244 -16.67 -27.05 -21.20
C PHE A 244 -16.75 -27.58 -19.78
N VAL A 245 -16.29 -26.77 -18.83
CA VAL A 245 -16.37 -27.03 -17.38
C VAL A 245 -16.94 -25.80 -16.68
N SER A 246 -17.94 -25.98 -15.85
CA SER A 246 -18.48 -24.90 -15.03
C SER A 246 -17.48 -24.54 -13.92
N SER A 247 -17.20 -23.25 -13.78
CA SER A 247 -16.33 -22.72 -12.71
C SER A 247 -17.12 -21.79 -11.79
N SER A 248 -17.03 -22.08 -10.47
CA SER A 248 -17.56 -21.22 -9.41
C SER A 248 -16.57 -21.33 -8.22
N PRO A 249 -15.89 -20.23 -7.82
CA PRO A 249 -15.92 -18.89 -8.40
C PRO A 249 -15.54 -18.86 -9.88
N ALA A 250 -16.04 -17.86 -10.61
CA ALA A 250 -15.78 -17.74 -12.04
C ALA A 250 -14.29 -17.60 -12.35
N ARG A 251 -13.88 -18.22 -13.46
CA ARG A 251 -12.56 -18.05 -14.08
C ARG A 251 -12.74 -17.59 -15.53
N VAL A 252 -12.85 -16.29 -15.71
CA VAL A 252 -13.19 -15.67 -16.98
C VAL A 252 -11.91 -15.34 -17.74
N SER A 253 -11.85 -15.70 -19.02
CA SER A 253 -10.72 -15.34 -19.86
C SER A 253 -10.79 -13.89 -20.31
N LEU A 254 -9.66 -13.20 -20.29
CA LEU A 254 -9.54 -11.83 -20.77
C LEU A 254 -9.33 -11.83 -22.28
N PHE A 255 -10.27 -11.23 -23.01
CA PHE A 255 -10.15 -11.05 -24.46
C PHE A 255 -9.53 -9.68 -24.79
N PRO A 256 -8.84 -9.55 -25.93
CA PRO A 256 -8.23 -8.28 -26.32
C PRO A 256 -9.27 -7.16 -26.49
N ALA A 257 -8.79 -5.92 -26.50
CA ALA A 257 -9.61 -4.74 -26.75
C ALA A 257 -10.28 -4.79 -28.15
N GLY A 258 -11.48 -4.26 -28.23
CA GLY A 258 -12.23 -4.16 -29.49
C GLY A 258 -13.07 -5.42 -29.80
N ALA A 259 -13.88 -5.30 -30.89
CA ALA A 259 -14.84 -6.32 -31.31
C ALA A 259 -14.28 -7.25 -32.40
N GLY A 260 -12.98 -7.53 -32.39
CA GLY A 260 -12.35 -8.41 -33.38
C GLY A 260 -12.91 -9.84 -33.36
N ALA A 261 -12.80 -10.55 -34.49
CA ALA A 261 -13.21 -11.95 -34.59
C ALA A 261 -12.42 -12.82 -33.62
N VAL A 262 -13.13 -13.67 -32.87
CA VAL A 262 -12.53 -14.64 -31.99
C VAL A 262 -11.90 -15.74 -32.83
N PRO A 263 -10.61 -16.09 -32.66
CA PRO A 263 -10.00 -17.20 -33.40
C PRO A 263 -10.76 -18.52 -33.18
N ALA A 264 -10.85 -19.35 -34.21
CA ALA A 264 -11.57 -20.62 -34.13
C ALA A 264 -11.03 -21.59 -33.06
N ALA A 265 -9.77 -21.39 -32.62
CA ALA A 265 -9.14 -22.15 -31.53
C ALA A 265 -9.48 -21.63 -30.12
N VAL A 266 -10.22 -20.52 -30.02
CA VAL A 266 -10.61 -19.88 -28.75
C VAL A 266 -12.10 -20.09 -28.54
N PRO A 267 -12.54 -20.68 -27.40
CA PRO A 267 -13.96 -20.78 -27.10
C PRO A 267 -14.60 -19.39 -26.99
N PRO A 268 -15.69 -19.13 -27.73
CA PRO A 268 -16.23 -17.76 -27.89
C PRO A 268 -16.76 -17.15 -26.60
N ASP A 269 -17.21 -17.98 -25.65
CA ASP A 269 -17.85 -17.52 -24.40
C ASP A 269 -16.91 -17.56 -23.16
N ASN A 270 -15.61 -17.85 -23.34
CA ASN A 270 -14.68 -17.91 -22.23
C ASN A 270 -14.54 -16.56 -21.50
N ASN A 271 -14.82 -15.44 -22.15
CA ASN A 271 -14.83 -14.09 -21.56
C ASN A 271 -16.17 -13.71 -20.92
N ARG A 272 -17.14 -14.64 -20.85
CA ARG A 272 -18.48 -14.37 -20.36
C ARG A 272 -18.58 -14.70 -18.87
N LEU A 273 -18.83 -13.66 -18.08
CA LEU A 273 -19.11 -13.72 -16.66
C LEU A 273 -20.61 -13.77 -16.43
N ARG A 274 -21.08 -14.66 -15.60
CA ARG A 274 -22.46 -14.71 -15.15
C ARG A 274 -22.51 -14.49 -13.64
N ILE A 275 -23.35 -13.55 -13.26
CA ILE A 275 -23.60 -13.14 -11.87
C ILE A 275 -25.06 -13.52 -11.58
N ASP A 276 -25.29 -14.45 -10.69
CA ASP A 276 -26.62 -14.83 -10.24
C ASP A 276 -26.93 -14.21 -8.88
N GLY A 277 -28.17 -13.80 -8.64
CA GLY A 277 -28.55 -13.16 -7.40
C GLY A 277 -30.01 -12.70 -7.38
N ALA A 278 -30.27 -11.66 -6.61
CA ALA A 278 -31.58 -11.05 -6.48
C ALA A 278 -31.46 -9.51 -6.47
N GLU A 279 -32.47 -8.82 -6.98
CA GLU A 279 -32.53 -7.35 -7.05
C GLU A 279 -31.32 -6.71 -7.76
N LEU A 280 -30.78 -7.42 -8.76
CA LEU A 280 -29.56 -6.99 -9.49
C LEU A 280 -29.82 -5.88 -10.48
N ARG A 281 -31.08 -5.53 -10.79
CA ARG A 281 -31.45 -4.52 -11.76
C ARG A 281 -32.04 -3.28 -11.06
N GLY A 282 -31.44 -2.10 -11.33
CA GLY A 282 -31.95 -0.80 -10.97
C GLY A 282 -32.35 0.06 -12.17
N GLU A 283 -32.75 1.31 -11.97
CA GLU A 283 -32.86 2.32 -13.03
C GLU A 283 -31.49 2.59 -13.64
N GLN A 284 -30.47 2.59 -12.79
CA GLN A 284 -29.05 2.56 -13.17
C GLN A 284 -28.42 1.34 -12.50
N THR A 285 -27.60 0.61 -13.22
CA THR A 285 -26.91 -0.56 -12.69
C THR A 285 -25.43 -0.44 -13.03
N TYR A 286 -24.59 -0.51 -12.00
CA TYR A 286 -23.13 -0.47 -12.14
C TYR A 286 -22.51 -1.78 -11.67
N LEU A 287 -21.46 -2.17 -12.35
CA LEU A 287 -20.56 -3.20 -11.88
C LEU A 287 -19.32 -2.53 -11.28
N ALA A 288 -19.18 -2.58 -9.96
CA ALA A 288 -17.99 -2.11 -9.28
C ALA A 288 -16.97 -3.24 -9.21
N LEU A 289 -15.82 -3.03 -9.81
CA LEU A 289 -14.71 -3.97 -9.91
C LEU A 289 -13.50 -3.46 -9.16
N ARG A 290 -12.75 -4.36 -8.56
CA ARG A 290 -11.44 -4.08 -8.00
C ARG A 290 -10.46 -5.16 -8.47
N GLY A 291 -9.37 -4.77 -9.12
CA GLY A 291 -8.40 -5.70 -9.68
C GLY A 291 -7.27 -4.99 -10.43
N GLN A 292 -6.49 -5.74 -11.19
CA GLN A 292 -5.31 -5.24 -11.89
C GLN A 292 -5.68 -4.44 -13.14
N ALA A 293 -5.52 -3.13 -13.08
CA ALA A 293 -5.82 -2.24 -14.19
C ALA A 293 -4.77 -1.13 -14.33
N GLY A 294 -4.47 -0.74 -15.58
CA GLY A 294 -3.60 0.38 -15.92
C GLY A 294 -4.41 1.49 -16.60
N ALA A 295 -4.02 2.76 -16.40
CA ALA A 295 -4.56 3.90 -17.10
C ALA A 295 -3.49 4.47 -18.05
N GLY A 296 -3.75 4.44 -19.35
CA GLY A 296 -2.79 4.91 -20.37
C GLY A 296 -1.49 4.11 -20.35
N ALA A 297 -0.36 4.80 -20.13
CA ALA A 297 0.99 4.20 -20.06
C ALA A 297 1.38 3.75 -18.64
N ASP A 298 0.55 3.97 -17.63
CA ASP A 298 0.84 3.60 -16.25
C ASP A 298 0.98 2.08 -16.10
N PRO A 299 1.88 1.62 -15.21
CA PRO A 299 1.96 0.19 -14.89
C PRO A 299 0.64 -0.28 -14.27
N PRO A 300 0.24 -1.54 -14.49
CA PRO A 300 -0.93 -2.11 -13.87
C PRO A 300 -0.79 -2.14 -12.35
N THR A 301 -1.79 -1.61 -11.67
CA THR A 301 -1.89 -1.62 -10.22
C THR A 301 -3.28 -2.10 -9.81
N GLU A 302 -3.44 -2.49 -8.55
CA GLU A 302 -4.78 -2.78 -8.04
C GLU A 302 -5.58 -1.49 -7.96
N ARG A 303 -6.67 -1.42 -8.74
CA ARG A 303 -7.58 -0.26 -8.83
C ARG A 303 -9.03 -0.68 -8.59
N SER A 304 -9.80 0.23 -8.00
CA SER A 304 -11.25 0.13 -7.94
C SER A 304 -11.85 1.07 -8.97
N PHE A 305 -12.78 0.57 -9.77
CA PHE A 305 -13.47 1.33 -10.81
C PHE A 305 -14.91 0.81 -10.97
N ARG A 306 -15.77 1.63 -11.53
CA ARG A 306 -17.18 1.30 -11.79
C ARG A 306 -17.46 1.31 -13.28
N VAL A 307 -18.27 0.38 -13.73
CA VAL A 307 -18.71 0.31 -15.13
C VAL A 307 -20.24 0.44 -15.15
N ASN A 308 -20.74 1.45 -15.83
CA ASN A 308 -22.16 1.59 -16.05
C ASN A 308 -22.64 0.56 -17.09
N LEU A 309 -23.57 -0.31 -16.69
CA LEU A 309 -24.05 -1.38 -17.56
C LEU A 309 -25.08 -0.90 -18.60
N ALA A 310 -25.48 0.36 -18.57
CA ALA A 310 -26.32 0.98 -19.59
C ALA A 310 -25.50 1.62 -20.73
N ASP A 311 -24.23 1.94 -20.50
CA ASP A 311 -23.40 2.66 -21.46
C ASP A 311 -22.67 1.70 -22.39
N ALA A 312 -22.51 2.12 -23.64
CA ALA A 312 -21.73 1.37 -24.61
C ALA A 312 -20.25 1.38 -24.20
N ASN A 313 -19.73 0.23 -23.82
CA ASN A 313 -18.32 0.05 -23.50
C ASN A 313 -17.63 -0.73 -24.64
N PRO A 314 -16.44 -0.32 -25.13
CA PRO A 314 -15.80 -0.91 -26.29
C PRO A 314 -15.61 -2.42 -26.19
N GLY A 315 -16.41 -3.18 -26.96
CA GLY A 315 -16.32 -4.64 -27.01
C GLY A 315 -16.92 -5.41 -25.84
N TRP A 316 -17.40 -4.74 -24.79
CA TRP A 316 -18.16 -5.37 -23.71
C TRP A 316 -19.62 -5.53 -24.16
N ALA A 317 -20.25 -6.62 -23.73
CA ALA A 317 -21.67 -6.87 -23.91
C ALA A 317 -22.30 -7.17 -22.55
N PHE A 318 -23.45 -6.58 -22.30
CA PHE A 318 -24.18 -6.71 -21.04
C PHE A 318 -25.60 -7.23 -21.30
N ASP A 319 -26.07 -8.14 -20.45
CA ASP A 319 -27.47 -8.51 -20.32
C ASP A 319 -27.83 -8.43 -18.83
N VAL A 320 -28.66 -7.43 -18.46
CA VAL A 320 -28.98 -7.12 -17.07
C VAL A 320 -30.43 -7.49 -16.79
N ARG A 321 -30.64 -8.50 -15.94
CA ARG A 321 -31.92 -8.94 -15.43
C ARG A 321 -31.95 -8.83 -13.91
N ASP A 322 -33.10 -8.95 -13.32
CA ASP A 322 -33.31 -8.84 -11.88
C ASP A 322 -32.58 -9.93 -11.07
N THR A 323 -32.48 -11.14 -11.64
CA THR A 323 -31.86 -12.31 -11.00
C THR A 323 -30.53 -12.73 -11.64
N GLU A 324 -30.16 -12.13 -12.75
CA GLU A 324 -28.96 -12.51 -13.49
C GLU A 324 -28.36 -11.33 -14.24
N ILE A 325 -27.05 -11.15 -14.13
CA ILE A 325 -26.28 -10.26 -15.00
C ILE A 325 -25.26 -11.09 -15.76
N THR A 326 -25.22 -10.93 -17.08
CA THR A 326 -24.17 -11.51 -17.92
C THR A 326 -23.30 -10.39 -18.49
N VAL A 327 -21.99 -10.55 -18.37
CA VAL A 327 -20.99 -9.58 -18.83
C VAL A 327 -19.93 -10.27 -19.65
N SER A 328 -19.63 -9.77 -20.85
CA SER A 328 -18.49 -10.24 -21.65
C SER A 328 -17.29 -9.30 -21.43
N LEU A 329 -16.24 -9.79 -20.73
CA LEU A 329 -15.09 -8.98 -20.38
C LEU A 329 -14.09 -8.85 -21.53
N ARG A 330 -13.54 -7.66 -21.69
CA ARG A 330 -12.42 -7.37 -22.59
C ARG A 330 -11.37 -6.51 -21.91
N GLN A 331 -10.20 -6.48 -22.49
CA GLN A 331 -9.04 -5.78 -21.95
C GLN A 331 -9.26 -4.25 -21.80
N ALA A 332 -9.91 -3.61 -22.75
CA ALA A 332 -10.25 -2.19 -22.66
C ALA A 332 -11.61 -2.01 -21.98
N VAL A 333 -11.71 -1.09 -21.07
CA VAL A 333 -12.94 -0.67 -20.39
C VAL A 333 -12.88 0.84 -20.14
N THR A 334 -14.05 1.49 -20.20
CA THR A 334 -14.21 2.88 -19.76
C THR A 334 -15.02 2.85 -18.47
N ASP A 335 -14.52 3.50 -17.41
CA ASP A 335 -15.25 3.61 -16.16
C ASP A 335 -16.40 4.64 -16.24
N ASP A 336 -17.17 4.76 -15.17
CA ASP A 336 -18.31 5.69 -15.08
C ASP A 336 -17.89 7.18 -15.03
N GLU A 337 -16.60 7.45 -14.77
CA GLU A 337 -15.99 8.80 -14.84
C GLU A 337 -15.44 9.14 -16.22
N GLY A 338 -15.50 8.20 -17.18
CA GLY A 338 -14.98 8.37 -18.53
C GLY A 338 -13.49 8.04 -18.67
N THR A 339 -12.85 7.45 -17.65
CA THR A 339 -11.45 7.07 -17.72
C THR A 339 -11.28 5.77 -18.48
N ALA A 340 -10.42 5.77 -19.49
CA ALA A 340 -10.08 4.56 -20.22
C ALA A 340 -9.06 3.73 -19.44
N LEU A 341 -9.43 2.50 -19.13
CA LEU A 341 -8.61 1.55 -18.37
C LEU A 341 -8.27 0.31 -19.23
N THR A 342 -7.10 -0.25 -18.98
CA THR A 342 -6.65 -1.53 -19.56
C THR A 342 -6.60 -2.56 -18.44
N LEU A 343 -7.38 -3.64 -18.57
CA LEU A 343 -7.42 -4.74 -17.60
C LEU A 343 -6.28 -5.74 -17.86
N TYR A 344 -5.80 -6.34 -16.79
CA TYR A 344 -4.79 -7.39 -16.83
C TYR A 344 -5.27 -8.64 -16.08
N PRO A 345 -4.79 -9.85 -16.44
CA PRO A 345 -5.11 -11.04 -15.69
C PRO A 345 -4.72 -10.94 -14.21
N GLY A 346 -5.55 -11.51 -13.35
CA GLY A 346 -5.37 -11.47 -11.91
C GLY A 346 -6.64 -11.85 -11.15
N LEU A 347 -6.60 -11.73 -9.83
CA LEU A 347 -7.78 -11.88 -8.98
C LEU A 347 -8.54 -10.55 -8.92
N TYR A 348 -9.84 -10.63 -9.09
CA TYR A 348 -10.76 -9.50 -9.07
C TYR A 348 -11.84 -9.73 -8.04
N SER A 349 -12.33 -8.65 -7.44
CA SER A 349 -13.60 -8.66 -6.71
C SER A 349 -14.63 -7.81 -7.44
N LEU A 350 -15.89 -8.16 -7.24
CA LEU A 350 -17.01 -7.45 -7.84
C LEU A 350 -18.15 -7.22 -6.85
N ARG A 351 -18.86 -6.10 -7.05
CA ARG A 351 -20.14 -5.76 -6.45
C ARG A 351 -21.06 -5.20 -7.51
N VAL A 352 -22.36 -5.44 -7.36
CA VAL A 352 -23.40 -4.80 -8.16
C VAL A 352 -23.93 -3.62 -7.37
N ILE A 353 -24.00 -2.46 -8.00
CA ILE A 353 -24.58 -1.24 -7.43
C ILE A 353 -25.82 -0.91 -8.25
N THR A 354 -26.97 -0.84 -7.59
CA THR A 354 -28.24 -0.44 -8.21
C THR A 354 -28.60 0.97 -7.75
N GLY A 355 -28.82 1.87 -8.70
CA GLY A 355 -29.27 3.24 -8.48
C GLY A 355 -30.75 3.41 -8.76
N ARG A 356 -31.43 4.20 -7.95
CA ARG A 356 -32.81 4.66 -8.18
C ARG A 356 -32.86 6.16 -8.04
N GLN A 357 -33.45 6.85 -9.03
CA GLN A 357 -33.73 8.27 -8.90
C GLN A 357 -34.87 8.48 -7.92
N ILE A 358 -34.65 9.33 -6.94
CA ILE A 358 -35.71 9.76 -6.04
C ILE A 358 -36.55 10.79 -6.79
N ASN A 359 -37.79 10.45 -7.03
CA ASN A 359 -38.74 11.20 -7.87
C ASN A 359 -38.89 12.67 -7.43
N PRO A 360 -39.08 13.59 -8.41
CA PRO A 360 -38.62 14.97 -8.37
C PRO A 360 -39.43 15.88 -7.46
N PRO A 361 -38.91 17.10 -7.09
CA PRO A 361 -37.82 17.81 -7.79
C PRO A 361 -36.64 18.16 -6.91
N VAL A 362 -36.10 17.26 -6.09
CA VAL A 362 -35.25 17.69 -4.98
C VAL A 362 -33.75 17.45 -5.19
N SER A 363 -33.35 16.57 -6.06
CA SER A 363 -31.90 16.46 -6.43
C SER A 363 -31.67 15.49 -7.58
N ASP A 364 -30.63 15.76 -8.38
CA ASP A 364 -30.02 14.83 -9.33
C ASP A 364 -29.29 13.65 -8.65
N ARG A 365 -29.56 13.39 -7.37
CA ARG A 365 -28.92 12.32 -6.60
C ARG A 365 -29.73 11.03 -6.72
N ALA A 366 -29.12 10.02 -7.27
CA ALA A 366 -29.61 8.66 -7.21
C ALA A 366 -29.33 8.07 -5.81
N PHE A 367 -30.27 7.32 -5.27
CA PHE A 367 -30.07 6.48 -4.11
C PHE A 367 -29.40 5.19 -4.57
N GLU A 368 -28.15 4.96 -4.18
CA GLU A 368 -27.39 3.78 -4.56
C GLU A 368 -27.40 2.74 -3.44
N GLN A 369 -27.61 1.48 -3.83
CA GLN A 369 -27.50 0.31 -2.96
C GLN A 369 -26.43 -0.62 -3.53
N SER A 370 -25.56 -1.16 -2.68
CA SER A 370 -24.50 -2.06 -3.05
C SER A 370 -24.78 -3.47 -2.56
N SER A 371 -24.50 -4.46 -3.40
CA SER A 371 -24.53 -5.88 -3.02
C SER A 371 -23.35 -6.25 -2.10
N ASN A 372 -23.38 -7.50 -1.63
CA ASN A 372 -22.19 -8.18 -1.13
C ASN A 372 -21.10 -8.25 -2.21
N GLU A 373 -19.85 -8.46 -1.79
CA GLU A 373 -18.68 -8.59 -2.65
C GLU A 373 -18.31 -10.05 -2.85
N LEU A 374 -18.05 -10.45 -4.10
CA LEU A 374 -17.54 -11.77 -4.44
C LEU A 374 -16.26 -11.67 -5.27
N ILE A 375 -15.42 -12.70 -5.15
CA ILE A 375 -14.12 -12.79 -5.83
C ILE A 375 -14.26 -13.70 -7.05
N PHE A 376 -13.57 -13.35 -8.15
CA PHE A 376 -13.43 -14.18 -9.34
C PHE A 376 -12.03 -13.99 -9.95
N ALA A 377 -11.63 -14.88 -10.85
CA ALA A 377 -10.37 -14.81 -11.54
C ALA A 377 -10.55 -14.32 -12.98
N VAL A 378 -9.73 -13.35 -13.39
CA VAL A 378 -9.56 -12.93 -14.78
C VAL A 378 -8.31 -13.62 -15.32
N ALA A 379 -8.49 -14.64 -16.13
CA ALA A 379 -7.45 -15.54 -16.59
C ALA A 379 -6.87 -15.13 -17.96
N PRO A 380 -5.58 -15.44 -18.24
CA PRO A 380 -5.06 -15.31 -19.58
C PRO A 380 -5.70 -16.36 -20.52
N GLN A 381 -6.07 -15.96 -21.74
CA GLN A 381 -6.61 -16.86 -22.75
C GLN A 381 -5.49 -17.40 -23.65
N VAL A 382 -5.24 -18.69 -23.56
CA VAL A 382 -4.30 -19.38 -24.46
C VAL A 382 -5.00 -19.72 -25.78
N VAL A 383 -4.35 -19.41 -26.91
CA VAL A 383 -4.80 -19.77 -28.26
C VAL A 383 -4.20 -21.11 -28.70
N ALA A 384 -2.88 -21.23 -28.52
CA ALA A 384 -2.14 -22.40 -29.00
C ALA A 384 -0.82 -22.59 -28.25
N VAL A 385 -0.35 -23.82 -28.21
CA VAL A 385 1.02 -24.20 -27.86
C VAL A 385 1.63 -24.92 -29.04
N ALA A 386 2.57 -24.27 -29.75
CA ALA A 386 3.20 -24.80 -30.93
C ALA A 386 4.62 -25.29 -30.65
N GLY A 387 4.97 -26.50 -31.14
CA GLY A 387 6.33 -27.02 -31.08
C GLY A 387 7.25 -26.28 -32.06
N LEU A 388 8.38 -25.79 -31.60
CA LEU A 388 9.41 -25.13 -32.40
C LEU A 388 10.55 -26.12 -32.78
N GLY A 389 10.46 -27.39 -32.33
CA GLY A 389 11.49 -28.40 -32.55
C GLY A 389 12.53 -28.50 -31.42
N GLY A 390 13.66 -29.16 -31.70
CA GLY A 390 14.72 -29.41 -30.72
C GLY A 390 14.81 -30.86 -30.28
N PRO A 391 15.94 -31.28 -29.65
CA PRO A 391 16.14 -32.64 -29.16
C PRO A 391 15.21 -32.93 -27.95
N ALA A 392 15.01 -34.20 -27.62
CA ALA A 392 14.13 -34.60 -26.50
C ALA A 392 14.53 -33.95 -25.15
N GLY A 393 15.82 -33.78 -24.88
CA GLY A 393 16.32 -33.13 -23.66
C GLY A 393 16.13 -31.60 -23.62
N ALA A 394 15.84 -30.95 -24.76
CA ALA A 394 15.66 -29.49 -24.84
C ALA A 394 14.68 -29.13 -25.97
N ARG A 395 13.44 -29.55 -25.84
CA ARG A 395 12.37 -29.29 -26.83
C ARG A 395 11.73 -27.92 -26.60
N ARG A 396 11.70 -27.12 -27.65
CA ARG A 396 11.21 -25.74 -27.63
C ARG A 396 9.75 -25.67 -28.05
N PHE A 397 9.01 -24.78 -27.39
CA PHE A 397 7.61 -24.49 -27.67
C PHE A 397 7.37 -22.99 -27.61
N ARG A 398 6.31 -22.56 -28.33
CA ARG A 398 5.75 -21.22 -28.25
C ARG A 398 4.32 -21.28 -27.77
N LEU A 399 4.03 -20.57 -26.69
CA LEU A 399 2.68 -20.34 -26.20
C LEU A 399 2.19 -19.00 -26.78
N THR A 400 1.02 -19.02 -27.41
CA THR A 400 0.37 -17.82 -27.97
C THR A 400 -0.89 -17.53 -27.21
N LEU A 401 -1.03 -16.28 -26.75
CA LEU A 401 -2.19 -15.77 -26.02
C LEU A 401 -3.13 -15.00 -26.94
N PHE A 402 -4.41 -14.95 -26.58
CA PHE A 402 -5.38 -14.07 -27.20
C PHE A 402 -5.43 -12.75 -26.43
N GLY A 403 -4.41 -11.91 -26.62
CA GLY A 403 -4.21 -10.62 -25.97
C GLY A 403 -2.74 -10.33 -25.76
N SER A 404 -2.40 -9.06 -25.60
CA SER A 404 -1.02 -8.57 -25.40
C SER A 404 -0.89 -8.03 -23.99
N TYR A 405 -0.82 -8.90 -23.00
CA TYR A 405 -0.76 -8.54 -21.58
C TYR A 405 0.43 -9.16 -20.83
N LEU A 406 1.46 -9.65 -21.54
CA LEU A 406 2.71 -10.08 -20.92
C LEU A 406 3.56 -8.85 -20.62
N ARG A 407 3.87 -8.60 -19.35
CA ARG A 407 4.65 -7.44 -18.91
C ARG A 407 5.61 -7.84 -17.80
N ASP A 408 6.69 -7.08 -17.66
CA ASP A 408 7.74 -7.34 -16.65
C ASP A 408 7.28 -7.01 -15.22
N ASP A 409 6.26 -6.17 -15.09
CA ASP A 409 5.66 -5.73 -13.81
C ASP A 409 4.56 -6.66 -13.29
N LEU A 410 4.27 -7.77 -13.99
CA LEU A 410 3.29 -8.77 -13.56
C LEU A 410 4.00 -10.02 -13.02
N ASP A 411 3.39 -10.69 -12.03
CA ASP A 411 3.82 -12.01 -11.58
C ASP A 411 3.38 -13.07 -12.59
N ILE A 412 4.32 -13.57 -13.39
CA ILE A 412 4.08 -14.55 -14.44
C ILE A 412 4.80 -15.83 -14.09
N GLN A 413 4.05 -16.94 -14.00
CA GLN A 413 4.58 -18.27 -13.72
C GLN A 413 4.10 -19.25 -14.78
N LEU A 414 5.01 -19.98 -15.38
CA LEU A 414 4.71 -21.03 -16.33
C LEU A 414 5.04 -22.41 -15.74
N SER A 415 4.09 -23.31 -15.79
CA SER A 415 4.33 -24.72 -15.43
C SER A 415 3.98 -25.67 -16.57
N VAL A 416 4.82 -26.65 -16.81
CA VAL A 416 4.66 -27.66 -17.88
C VAL A 416 4.89 -29.05 -17.31
N GLY A 417 3.89 -29.93 -17.47
CA GLY A 417 3.97 -31.29 -16.94
C GLY A 417 4.20 -31.33 -15.43
N GLY A 418 3.66 -30.36 -14.68
CA GLY A 418 3.80 -30.26 -13.22
C GLY A 418 5.13 -29.64 -12.74
N ARG A 419 6.00 -29.19 -13.62
CA ARG A 419 7.24 -28.48 -13.28
C ARG A 419 7.10 -26.99 -13.57
N VAL A 420 7.44 -26.16 -12.60
CA VAL A 420 7.52 -24.70 -12.78
C VAL A 420 8.82 -24.38 -13.51
N LEU A 421 8.71 -23.57 -14.56
CA LEU A 421 9.85 -23.11 -15.34
C LEU A 421 10.36 -21.79 -14.74
N ARG A 422 11.64 -21.51 -15.01
CA ARG A 422 12.30 -20.27 -14.60
C ARG A 422 12.27 -19.27 -15.74
N ARG A 423 12.02 -18.02 -15.45
CA ARG A 423 12.21 -16.95 -16.44
C ARG A 423 13.71 -16.68 -16.63
N ASP A 424 14.16 -16.82 -17.88
CA ASP A 424 15.55 -16.62 -18.26
C ASP A 424 15.62 -16.33 -19.78
N PRO A 425 16.37 -15.30 -20.22
CA PRO A 425 16.53 -14.97 -21.65
C PRO A 425 17.10 -16.12 -22.48
N ASP A 426 17.86 -17.04 -21.87
CA ASP A 426 18.29 -18.27 -22.55
C ASP A 426 17.17 -19.31 -22.61
N THR A 427 16.28 -19.14 -23.57
CA THR A 427 15.19 -20.08 -23.84
C THR A 427 15.64 -21.36 -24.54
N ASN A 428 16.95 -21.63 -24.78
CA ASN A 428 17.41 -22.89 -25.31
C ASN A 428 17.66 -23.94 -24.23
N THR A 429 17.80 -23.51 -22.97
CA THR A 429 18.02 -24.42 -21.86
C THR A 429 16.68 -24.95 -21.33
N ALA A 430 16.61 -26.26 -21.12
CA ALA A 430 15.41 -26.93 -20.59
C ALA A 430 15.08 -26.44 -19.17
N GLY A 431 13.84 -26.05 -18.95
CA GLY A 431 13.35 -25.48 -17.69
C GLY A 431 13.24 -23.94 -17.71
N ASN A 432 13.63 -23.31 -18.81
CA ASN A 432 13.56 -21.86 -18.98
C ASN A 432 12.39 -21.44 -19.87
N TYR A 433 11.89 -20.22 -19.61
CA TYR A 433 10.95 -19.50 -20.50
C TYR A 433 11.29 -18.02 -20.54
N ASP A 434 10.91 -17.34 -21.61
CA ASP A 434 10.98 -15.88 -21.72
C ASP A 434 9.90 -15.35 -22.66
N PHE A 435 9.63 -14.05 -22.58
CA PHE A 435 8.68 -13.35 -23.42
C PHE A 435 9.16 -11.93 -23.72
N THR A 436 8.68 -11.36 -24.81
CA THR A 436 8.85 -9.93 -25.08
C THR A 436 7.68 -9.17 -24.44
N PRO A 437 7.93 -8.12 -23.64
CA PRO A 437 6.88 -7.30 -23.04
C PRO A 437 5.89 -6.76 -24.07
N ASP A 438 4.65 -6.53 -23.64
CA ASP A 438 3.53 -6.04 -24.44
C ASP A 438 3.20 -6.92 -25.68
N THR A 439 3.51 -8.19 -25.60
CA THR A 439 3.16 -9.20 -26.61
C THR A 439 2.23 -10.26 -26.06
N GLY A 440 1.70 -11.11 -26.94
CA GLY A 440 0.94 -12.30 -26.60
C GLY A 440 1.74 -13.60 -26.83
N GLN A 441 3.07 -13.57 -26.87
CA GLN A 441 3.88 -14.73 -27.18
C GLN A 441 4.94 -14.96 -26.10
N LEU A 442 5.09 -16.23 -25.71
CA LEU A 442 6.05 -16.70 -24.73
C LEU A 442 6.71 -17.98 -25.25
N ASP A 443 8.04 -17.99 -25.29
CA ASP A 443 8.84 -19.15 -25.69
C ASP A 443 9.35 -19.89 -24.45
N PHE A 444 9.32 -21.22 -24.50
CA PHE A 444 9.81 -22.05 -23.40
C PHE A 444 10.42 -23.36 -23.89
N THR A 445 11.28 -23.96 -23.06
CA THR A 445 11.97 -25.22 -23.37
C THR A 445 11.80 -26.22 -22.24
N VAL A 446 11.47 -27.44 -22.60
CA VAL A 446 11.19 -28.53 -21.66
C VAL A 446 12.00 -29.77 -22.04
N ASP A 447 12.54 -30.47 -21.03
CA ASP A 447 13.04 -31.81 -21.19
C ASP A 447 11.87 -32.80 -21.30
N THR A 448 11.70 -33.38 -22.47
CA THR A 448 10.66 -34.38 -22.77
C THR A 448 11.19 -35.81 -22.72
N THR A 449 12.45 -36.03 -22.30
CA THR A 449 13.05 -37.36 -22.23
C THR A 449 12.28 -38.25 -21.25
N GLY A 450 11.79 -39.40 -21.75
CA GLY A 450 11.03 -40.35 -20.96
C GLY A 450 9.63 -39.91 -20.55
N ARG A 451 9.12 -38.80 -21.13
CA ARG A 451 7.76 -38.31 -20.89
C ARG A 451 6.81 -38.69 -22.02
N THR A 452 5.55 -38.86 -21.66
CA THR A 452 4.47 -39.08 -22.63
C THR A 452 3.84 -37.78 -23.06
N SER A 453 3.62 -37.65 -24.40
CA SER A 453 2.87 -36.54 -24.98
C SER A 453 1.35 -36.78 -24.84
N PRO A 454 0.52 -35.75 -24.62
CA PRO A 454 0.86 -34.32 -24.42
C PRO A 454 1.18 -33.98 -22.97
N LEU A 455 1.98 -32.93 -22.75
CA LEU A 455 2.18 -32.36 -21.40
C LEU A 455 1.22 -31.21 -21.14
N PRO A 456 0.56 -31.15 -19.96
CA PRO A 456 -0.26 -30.02 -19.60
C PRO A 456 0.61 -28.76 -19.39
N VAL A 457 0.13 -27.66 -19.94
CA VAL A 457 0.72 -26.31 -19.81
C VAL A 457 -0.25 -25.45 -19.03
N ASN A 458 0.22 -24.82 -17.99
CA ASN A 458 -0.56 -23.88 -17.17
C ASN A 458 0.24 -22.59 -17.00
N LEU A 459 -0.37 -21.48 -17.43
CA LEU A 459 0.18 -20.13 -17.29
C LEU A 459 -0.62 -19.41 -16.20
N LEU A 460 0.07 -18.95 -15.16
CA LEU A 460 -0.49 -18.09 -14.13
C LEU A 460 0.01 -16.67 -14.34
N ILE A 461 -0.90 -15.71 -14.25
CA ILE A 461 -0.57 -14.28 -14.21
C ILE A 461 -1.29 -13.69 -13.00
N ASN A 462 -0.55 -13.09 -12.06
CA ASN A 462 -1.07 -12.53 -10.81
C ASN A 462 -2.01 -13.51 -10.06
N GLY A 463 -1.65 -14.79 -10.02
CA GLY A 463 -2.43 -15.83 -9.37
C GLY A 463 -3.62 -16.38 -10.17
N ALA A 464 -3.96 -15.81 -11.33
CA ALA A 464 -5.03 -16.31 -12.20
C ALA A 464 -4.47 -17.27 -13.26
N GLY A 465 -4.92 -18.54 -13.23
CA GLY A 465 -4.46 -19.59 -14.13
C GLY A 465 -5.21 -19.61 -15.45
N SER A 466 -4.50 -19.88 -16.57
CA SER A 466 -5.10 -20.10 -17.89
C SER A 466 -6.03 -21.34 -17.92
N ALA A 467 -6.91 -21.42 -18.89
CA ALA A 467 -7.57 -22.67 -19.23
C ALA A 467 -6.50 -23.75 -19.62
N PRO A 468 -6.81 -25.05 -19.48
CA PRO A 468 -5.88 -26.12 -19.86
C PRO A 468 -5.40 -25.99 -21.29
N ALA A 469 -4.09 -26.10 -21.49
CA ALA A 469 -3.43 -26.13 -22.79
C ALA A 469 -2.40 -27.26 -22.83
N TRP A 470 -1.97 -27.71 -24.02
CA TRP A 470 -1.17 -28.92 -24.17
C TRP A 470 0.03 -28.70 -25.06
N ALA A 471 1.20 -29.06 -24.55
CA ALA A 471 2.42 -29.17 -25.35
C ALA A 471 2.49 -30.57 -25.98
N VAL A 472 2.30 -30.64 -27.30
CA VAL A 472 2.29 -31.89 -28.09
C VAL A 472 3.64 -32.09 -28.73
N PHE A 473 4.19 -33.29 -28.62
CA PHE A 473 5.46 -33.66 -29.23
C PHE A 473 5.42 -35.12 -29.71
N PRO A 474 6.22 -35.50 -30.76
CA PRO A 474 6.31 -36.85 -31.25
C PRO A 474 6.96 -37.82 -30.29
#